data_decd596847045fd8941cdd4535af1a41
#
_entry.id   decd596847045fd8941cdd4535af1a41
#
_cell.length_a   1.000
_cell.length_b   1.000
_cell.length_c   1.000
_cell.angle_alpha   90.00
_cell.angle_beta   90.00
_cell.angle_gamma   90.00
#
_symmetry.space_group_name_H-M   'P 1'
#
loop_
_entity.id
_entity.type
_entity.pdbx_description
1 polymer ?
#
loop_
_entity_poly.entity_id
_entity_poly.type
_entity_poly.pdbx_seq_one_letter_code
_entity_poly.pdbx_strand_id
1 'polypeptide(L)'
;MLKKIVLQGSQDRVVIMDSITKVTPEDKGAIVLSASHGGASSGEFALEVPLKLVLFNDAGVGKNDAGIAALAMLAKRGVASASISHTSGMIGDAQDMWDHGVISRVNRQAAALGLVVGKDVKSQVAAVAK
;
A
#
# COMPACT_ATOMS: atom_id res chain seq x y z
N MET A 1 1.48 16.45 -7.32
CA MET A 1 1.11 15.10 -6.85
C MET A 1 0.63 15.17 -5.42
N LEU A 2 -0.43 14.44 -5.11
CA LEU A 2 -0.99 14.39 -3.77
C LEU A 2 -0.08 13.63 -2.82
N LYS A 3 0.07 14.16 -1.61
CA LYS A 3 0.59 13.45 -0.44
C LYS A 3 -0.04 14.07 0.80
N LYS A 4 -0.79 13.27 1.56
CA LYS A 4 -1.45 13.79 2.76
C LYS A 4 -1.73 12.68 3.78
N ILE A 5 -1.85 13.08 5.05
CA ILE A 5 -2.29 12.18 6.12
C ILE A 5 -3.83 12.13 6.07
N VAL A 6 -4.38 10.92 5.99
CA VAL A 6 -5.85 10.72 5.97
C VAL A 6 -6.39 10.14 7.26
N LEU A 7 -5.51 9.58 8.11
CA LEU A 7 -5.90 9.04 9.40
C LEU A 7 -4.73 9.19 10.36
N GLN A 8 -5.01 9.64 11.58
CA GLN A 8 -4.01 9.79 12.63
C GLN A 8 -4.50 9.06 13.88
N GLY A 9 -3.88 7.93 14.18
CA GLY A 9 -4.12 7.19 15.42
C GLY A 9 -3.19 7.66 16.54
N SER A 10 -3.22 6.94 17.67
CA SER A 10 -2.33 7.24 18.79
C SER A 10 -0.87 6.85 18.49
N GLN A 11 -0.65 5.85 17.66
CA GLN A 11 0.69 5.35 17.31
C GLN A 11 0.96 5.43 15.80
N ASP A 12 -0.06 5.16 14.98
CA ASP A 12 0.09 5.04 13.53
C ASP A 12 -0.56 6.19 12.81
N ARG A 13 0.07 6.62 11.74
CA ARG A 13 -0.58 7.52 10.79
C ARG A 13 -0.69 6.83 9.44
N VAL A 14 -1.74 7.17 8.71
CA VAL A 14 -1.96 6.69 7.35
C VAL A 14 -1.73 7.83 6.39
N VAL A 15 -0.77 7.65 5.50
CA VAL A 15 -0.38 8.64 4.49
C VAL A 15 -0.75 8.10 3.13
N ILE A 16 -1.47 8.87 2.35
CA ILE A 16 -1.72 8.52 0.94
C ILE A 16 -0.85 9.40 0.05
N MET A 17 -0.32 8.81 -1.02
CA MET A 17 0.53 9.52 -1.97
C MET A 17 0.33 8.99 -3.38
N ASP A 18 0.32 9.89 -4.36
CA ASP A 18 0.10 9.50 -5.76
C ASP A 18 1.26 8.68 -6.33
N SER A 19 2.43 8.78 -5.74
CA SER A 19 3.60 8.01 -6.14
C SER A 19 4.43 7.61 -4.92
N ILE A 20 4.93 6.38 -4.91
CA ILE A 20 5.83 5.88 -3.85
C ILE A 20 7.14 6.68 -3.79
N THR A 21 7.50 7.38 -4.86
CA THR A 21 8.69 8.24 -4.88
C THR A 21 8.59 9.42 -3.90
N LYS A 22 7.39 9.68 -3.37
CA LYS A 22 7.15 10.73 -2.37
C LYS A 22 7.42 10.30 -0.94
N VAL A 23 7.77 9.03 -0.71
CA VAL A 23 8.12 8.55 0.63
C VAL A 23 9.38 9.28 1.12
N THR A 24 9.39 9.69 2.39
CA THR A 24 10.51 10.38 3.03
C THR A 24 10.81 9.75 4.38
N PRO A 25 11.97 10.02 4.98
CA PRO A 25 12.29 9.49 6.32
C PRO A 25 11.26 9.84 7.39
N GLU A 26 10.49 10.92 7.20
CA GLU A 26 9.42 11.31 8.13
C GLU A 26 8.28 10.29 8.15
N ASP A 27 8.16 9.47 7.10
CA ASP A 27 7.11 8.44 7.00
C ASP A 27 7.46 7.16 7.76
N LYS A 28 8.61 7.10 8.41
CA LYS A 28 9.04 5.93 9.17
C LYS A 28 7.93 5.43 10.09
N GLY A 29 7.62 4.15 10.01
CA GLY A 29 6.58 3.52 10.83
C GLY A 29 5.16 3.75 10.36
N ALA A 30 4.96 4.56 9.33
CA ALA A 30 3.62 4.87 8.82
C ALA A 30 3.03 3.73 8.01
N ILE A 31 1.71 3.78 7.86
CA ILE A 31 0.98 3.01 6.86
C ILE A 31 0.89 3.90 5.63
N VAL A 32 1.39 3.43 4.50
CA VAL A 32 1.43 4.21 3.27
C VAL A 32 0.57 3.55 2.20
N LEU A 33 -0.38 4.30 1.64
CA LEU A 33 -1.08 3.92 0.42
C LEU A 33 -0.49 4.70 -0.73
N SER A 34 0.15 3.99 -1.66
CA SER A 34 0.75 4.59 -2.84
C SER A 34 -0.07 4.24 -4.07
N ALA A 35 -0.33 5.22 -4.93
CA ALA A 35 -1.03 4.99 -6.18
C ALA A 35 -0.12 4.46 -7.29
N SER A 36 1.15 4.21 -6.99
CA SER A 36 2.07 3.51 -7.90
C SER A 36 1.65 2.06 -8.08
N HIS A 37 2.00 1.48 -9.23
CA HIS A 37 1.89 0.04 -9.41
C HIS A 37 2.85 -0.68 -8.45
N GLY A 38 2.52 -1.92 -8.09
CA GLY A 38 3.31 -2.74 -7.17
C GLY A 38 4.47 -3.48 -7.83
N GLY A 39 5.19 -2.83 -8.74
CA GLY A 39 6.33 -3.42 -9.41
C GLY A 39 7.62 -3.40 -8.59
N ALA A 40 8.68 -4.01 -9.12
CA ALA A 40 9.97 -4.14 -8.42
C ALA A 40 10.56 -2.78 -8.05
N SER A 41 10.50 -1.81 -8.96
CA SER A 41 11.00 -0.45 -8.70
C SER A 41 10.28 0.21 -7.53
N SER A 42 8.95 0.06 -7.49
CA SER A 42 8.14 0.58 -6.37
C SER A 42 8.51 -0.08 -5.05
N GLY A 43 8.79 -1.39 -5.08
CA GLY A 43 9.25 -2.12 -3.90
C GLY A 43 10.58 -1.58 -3.36
N GLU A 44 11.50 -1.23 -4.25
CA GLU A 44 12.79 -0.65 -3.86
C GLU A 44 12.61 0.69 -3.16
N PHE A 45 11.74 1.57 -3.69
CA PHE A 45 11.42 2.84 -3.03
C PHE A 45 10.82 2.62 -1.65
N ALA A 46 9.88 1.67 -1.53
CA ALA A 46 9.23 1.39 -0.25
C ALA A 46 10.20 0.84 0.80
N LEU A 47 11.29 0.20 0.37
CA LEU A 47 12.31 -0.35 1.28
C LEU A 47 13.29 0.71 1.78
N GLU A 48 13.29 1.91 1.21
CA GLU A 48 14.19 2.99 1.65
C GLU A 48 13.82 3.50 3.04
N VAL A 49 12.56 3.34 3.45
CA VAL A 49 12.05 3.81 4.75
C VAL A 49 11.33 2.64 5.42
N PRO A 50 11.60 2.35 6.70
CA PRO A 50 10.85 1.31 7.43
C PRO A 50 9.38 1.69 7.59
N LEU A 51 8.49 1.05 6.84
CA LEU A 51 7.05 1.28 6.88
C LEU A 51 6.36 0.13 7.60
N LYS A 52 5.25 0.42 8.28
CA LYS A 52 4.43 -0.61 8.92
C LYS A 52 3.67 -1.44 7.91
N LEU A 53 3.11 -0.78 6.91
CA LEU A 53 2.30 -1.41 5.85
C LEU A 53 2.37 -0.51 4.63
N VAL A 54 2.53 -1.09 3.45
CA VAL A 54 2.47 -0.33 2.22
C VAL A 54 1.53 -0.98 1.22
N LEU A 55 0.65 -0.18 0.62
CA LEU A 55 -0.32 -0.63 -0.37
C LEU A 55 0.01 0.00 -1.72
N PHE A 56 -0.16 -0.79 -2.77
CA PHE A 56 0.07 -0.38 -4.16
C PHE A 56 -1.16 -0.69 -5.00
N ASN A 57 -1.20 -0.17 -6.22
CA ASN A 57 -2.19 -0.57 -7.22
C ASN A 57 -1.66 -1.84 -7.93
N ASP A 58 -2.52 -2.84 -8.15
CA ASP A 58 -2.08 -4.08 -8.79
C ASP A 58 -1.85 -3.92 -10.31
N ALA A 59 -2.29 -2.79 -10.87
CA ALA A 59 -2.13 -2.47 -12.29
C ALA A 59 -2.62 -3.59 -13.23
N GLY A 60 -3.58 -4.39 -12.76
CA GLY A 60 -4.06 -5.55 -13.50
C GLY A 60 -3.12 -6.75 -13.43
N VAL A 61 -2.13 -6.74 -12.52
CA VAL A 61 -1.09 -7.74 -12.32
C VAL A 61 -0.10 -7.82 -13.50
N GLY A 62 -0.59 -8.02 -14.71
CA GLY A 62 0.24 -8.02 -15.91
C GLY A 62 1.09 -9.28 -16.09
N LYS A 63 2.00 -9.24 -17.06
CA LYS A 63 2.86 -10.36 -17.42
C LYS A 63 3.85 -10.67 -16.30
N ASN A 64 3.96 -11.96 -15.96
CA ASN A 64 4.87 -12.46 -14.91
C ASN A 64 4.61 -11.81 -13.55
N ASP A 65 3.35 -11.45 -13.26
CA ASP A 65 2.94 -10.82 -12.00
C ASP A 65 3.69 -9.50 -11.72
N ALA A 66 4.08 -8.78 -12.78
CA ALA A 66 4.88 -7.56 -12.64
C ALA A 66 4.21 -6.49 -11.76
N GLY A 67 2.88 -6.41 -11.79
CA GLY A 67 2.14 -5.41 -11.02
C GLY A 67 2.06 -5.69 -9.51
N ILE A 68 2.48 -6.87 -9.07
CA ILE A 68 2.47 -7.25 -7.64
C ILE A 68 3.83 -7.75 -7.16
N ALA A 69 4.89 -7.56 -7.94
CA ALA A 69 6.24 -8.04 -7.59
C ALA A 69 6.75 -7.46 -6.25
N ALA A 70 6.36 -6.24 -5.92
CA ALA A 70 6.77 -5.59 -4.67
C ALA A 70 6.31 -6.36 -3.44
N LEU A 71 5.16 -7.03 -3.49
CA LEU A 71 4.62 -7.76 -2.34
C LEU A 71 5.58 -8.87 -1.87
N ALA A 72 6.13 -9.63 -2.81
CA ALA A 72 7.10 -10.67 -2.50
C ALA A 72 8.44 -10.09 -2.00
N MET A 73 8.89 -9.01 -2.62
CA MET A 73 10.11 -8.31 -2.20
C MET A 73 10.01 -7.83 -0.75
N LEU A 74 8.88 -7.22 -0.41
CA LEU A 74 8.64 -6.69 0.93
C LEU A 74 8.47 -7.82 1.94
N ALA A 75 7.82 -8.92 1.55
CA ALA A 75 7.67 -10.09 2.42
C ALA A 75 9.03 -10.65 2.86
N LYS A 76 10.00 -10.70 1.96
CA LYS A 76 11.36 -11.16 2.26
C LYS A 76 12.07 -10.27 3.28
N ARG A 77 11.67 -9.03 3.38
CA ARG A 77 12.24 -8.05 4.31
C ARG A 77 11.37 -7.85 5.55
N GLY A 78 10.32 -8.67 5.72
CA GLY A 78 9.45 -8.62 6.87
C GLY A 78 8.45 -7.47 6.88
N VAL A 79 8.20 -6.85 5.73
CA VAL A 79 7.32 -5.67 5.61
C VAL A 79 5.96 -6.10 5.06
N ALA A 80 4.89 -5.72 5.78
CA ALA A 80 3.53 -5.97 5.33
C ALA A 80 3.21 -5.15 4.07
N SER A 81 2.62 -5.80 3.07
CA SER A 81 2.22 -5.14 1.84
C SER A 81 0.99 -5.80 1.23
N ALA A 82 0.17 -4.97 0.59
CA ALA A 82 -1.04 -5.40 -0.08
C ALA A 82 -1.18 -4.64 -1.39
N SER A 83 -1.99 -5.17 -2.30
CA SER A 83 -2.34 -4.47 -3.52
C SER A 83 -3.82 -4.16 -3.56
N ILE A 84 -4.17 -3.12 -4.31
CA ILE A 84 -5.52 -2.62 -4.50
C ILE A 84 -5.89 -2.87 -5.96
N SER A 85 -7.09 -3.40 -6.18
CA SER A 85 -7.57 -3.72 -7.51
C SER A 85 -7.59 -2.48 -8.40
N HIS A 86 -7.01 -2.59 -9.60
CA HIS A 86 -7.00 -1.52 -10.59
C HIS A 86 -8.41 -1.16 -11.09
N THR A 87 -9.37 -2.08 -10.94
CA THR A 87 -10.77 -1.84 -11.33
C THR A 87 -11.56 -1.11 -10.26
N SER A 88 -11.08 -1.10 -9.01
CA SER A 88 -11.74 -0.42 -7.90
C SER A 88 -11.16 0.96 -7.61
N GLY A 89 -9.84 1.13 -7.83
CA GLY A 89 -9.15 2.39 -7.59
C GLY A 89 -8.22 2.71 -8.76
N MET A 90 -8.28 3.95 -9.23
CA MET A 90 -7.49 4.38 -10.38
C MET A 90 -6.01 4.49 -10.04
N ILE A 91 -5.16 3.82 -10.83
CA ILE A 91 -3.71 3.96 -10.69
C ILE A 91 -3.31 5.44 -10.87
N GLY A 92 -2.40 5.90 -10.02
CA GLY A 92 -1.96 7.29 -10.04
C GLY A 92 -2.85 8.24 -9.23
N ASP A 93 -3.99 7.77 -8.71
CA ASP A 93 -4.94 8.58 -7.94
C ASP A 93 -5.13 7.97 -6.55
N ALA A 94 -4.31 8.42 -5.61
CA ALA A 94 -4.32 7.88 -4.25
C ALA A 94 -5.63 8.13 -3.52
N GLN A 95 -6.27 9.28 -3.76
CA GLN A 95 -7.55 9.60 -3.12
C GLN A 95 -8.64 8.62 -3.56
N ASP A 96 -8.71 8.33 -4.86
CA ASP A 96 -9.69 7.38 -5.40
C ASP A 96 -9.45 5.97 -4.84
N MET A 97 -8.18 5.55 -4.77
CA MET A 97 -7.82 4.26 -4.19
C MET A 97 -8.20 4.16 -2.71
N TRP A 98 -8.02 5.25 -1.96
CA TRP A 98 -8.40 5.31 -0.54
C TRP A 98 -9.91 5.23 -0.36
N ASP A 99 -10.66 5.99 -1.16
CA ASP A 99 -12.11 6.11 -1.02
C ASP A 99 -12.89 4.91 -1.57
N HIS A 100 -12.40 4.28 -2.64
CA HIS A 100 -13.14 3.24 -3.36
C HIS A 100 -12.39 1.93 -3.54
N GLY A 101 -11.12 1.87 -3.17
CA GLY A 101 -10.28 0.71 -3.41
C GLY A 101 -10.72 -0.55 -2.68
N VAL A 102 -10.45 -1.69 -3.32
CA VAL A 102 -10.70 -3.03 -2.77
C VAL A 102 -9.38 -3.79 -2.79
N ILE A 103 -9.05 -4.47 -1.69
CA ILE A 103 -7.82 -5.25 -1.58
C ILE A 103 -7.87 -6.43 -2.53
N SER A 104 -6.85 -6.58 -3.39
CA SER A 104 -6.79 -7.65 -4.39
C SER A 104 -5.76 -8.73 -4.05
N ARG A 105 -4.69 -8.37 -3.33
CA ARG A 105 -3.65 -9.31 -2.88
C ARG A 105 -3.10 -8.86 -1.54
N VAL A 106 -2.61 -9.82 -0.75
CA VAL A 106 -1.90 -9.53 0.51
C VAL A 106 -0.67 -10.44 0.59
N ASN A 107 0.44 -9.92 1.13
CA ASN A 107 1.52 -10.81 1.51
C ASN A 107 1.23 -11.38 2.91
N ARG A 108 2.07 -12.31 3.38
CA ARG A 108 1.80 -12.99 4.66
C ARG A 108 1.79 -12.01 5.85
N GLN A 109 2.63 -10.99 5.83
CA GLN A 109 2.68 -10.00 6.91
C GLN A 109 1.40 -9.14 6.93
N ALA A 110 0.89 -8.75 5.78
CA ALA A 110 -0.36 -8.02 5.68
C ALA A 110 -1.55 -8.87 6.15
N ALA A 111 -1.56 -10.16 5.77
CA ALA A 111 -2.58 -11.09 6.24
C ALA A 111 -2.52 -11.23 7.78
N ALA A 112 -1.33 -11.27 8.36
CA ALA A 112 -1.15 -11.36 9.80
C ALA A 112 -1.66 -10.11 10.53
N LEU A 113 -1.64 -8.94 9.88
CA LEU A 113 -2.22 -7.71 10.41
C LEU A 113 -3.75 -7.70 10.34
N GLY A 114 -4.36 -8.60 9.59
CA GLY A 114 -5.81 -8.71 9.46
C GLY A 114 -6.38 -8.22 8.14
N LEU A 115 -5.54 -7.89 7.17
CA LEU A 115 -6.03 -7.49 5.84
C LEU A 115 -6.58 -8.69 5.09
N VAL A 116 -7.74 -8.50 4.44
CA VAL A 116 -8.45 -9.57 3.75
C VAL A 116 -8.75 -9.16 2.31
N VAL A 117 -8.39 -10.03 1.36
CA VAL A 117 -8.70 -9.82 -0.06
C VAL A 117 -10.22 -9.71 -0.24
N GLY A 118 -10.66 -8.78 -1.06
CA GLY A 118 -12.07 -8.54 -1.37
C GLY A 118 -12.74 -7.51 -0.46
N LYS A 119 -12.05 -7.01 0.56
CA LYS A 119 -12.60 -6.00 1.48
C LYS A 119 -12.14 -4.60 1.08
N ASP A 120 -12.90 -3.57 1.47
CA ASP A 120 -12.56 -2.20 1.13
C ASP A 120 -11.33 -1.72 1.92
N VAL A 121 -10.51 -0.95 1.23
CA VAL A 121 -9.23 -0.48 1.76
C VAL A 121 -9.40 0.35 3.02
N LYS A 122 -10.29 1.34 2.97
CA LYS A 122 -10.43 2.32 4.05
C LYS A 122 -10.77 1.67 5.39
N SER A 123 -11.75 0.77 5.42
CA SER A 123 -12.14 0.10 6.66
C SER A 123 -11.07 -0.88 7.15
N GLN A 124 -10.42 -1.58 6.23
CA GLN A 124 -9.36 -2.54 6.58
C GLN A 124 -8.14 -1.83 7.18
N VAL A 125 -7.72 -0.74 6.57
CA VAL A 125 -6.57 0.05 7.04
C VAL A 125 -6.89 0.73 8.37
N ALA A 126 -8.11 1.26 8.51
CA ALA A 126 -8.55 1.89 9.77
C ALA A 126 -8.53 0.88 10.93
N ALA A 127 -8.86 -0.38 10.67
CA ALA A 127 -8.83 -1.43 11.69
C ALA A 127 -7.40 -1.80 12.12
N VAL A 128 -6.43 -1.68 11.21
CA VAL A 128 -5.00 -1.98 11.48
C VAL A 128 -4.29 -0.82 12.17
N ALA A 129 -4.67 0.41 11.84
CA ALA A 129 -4.03 1.62 12.36
C ALA A 129 -4.34 1.79 13.86
N LYS A 130 -3.33 2.02 14.64
CA LYS A 130 -3.41 2.24 16.08
C LYS A 130 -2.94 3.67 16.40
#